data_98b512ea9fb0681318b5e0df9054b5fe
#
_entry.id   98b512ea9fb0681318b5e0df9054b5fe
#
_cell.length_a   1.000
_cell.length_b   1.000
_cell.length_c   1.000
_cell.angle_alpha   90.00
_cell.angle_beta   90.00
_cell.angle_gamma   90.00
#
_symmetry.space_group_name_H-M   'P 1'
#
loop_
_entity.id
_entity.type
_entity.pdbx_description
1 polymer ?
#
loop_
_entity_poly.entity_id
_entity_poly.type
_entity_poly.pdbx_seq_one_letter_code
_entity_poly.pdbx_strand_id
1 'polypeptide(L)'
;MNRSERTKMAAGEWYTCLDPELEALRVVARDAVFEHNSLPPRQRGDIGPALKSLLGAVGEGARIEAPFHCAYGFNIVLGDGVFLNAGCTILDTAPVRIGKGTLLGPNVQIYCAEHHKEAAGRQAGLEIAKPVEIGDNAWIGGSAIILGGISIGDGAIVGAGAVVTRDVPPNTTVVGNPAQSVRRG
;
A
#
# COMPACT_ATOMS: atom_id res chain seq x y z
N MET A 1 5.46 31.38 1.44
CA MET A 1 6.09 30.54 0.41
C MET A 1 5.09 29.48 -0.02
N ASN A 2 4.88 29.33 -1.31
CA ASN A 2 3.97 28.29 -1.81
C ASN A 2 4.65 26.92 -1.62
N ARG A 3 4.01 25.98 -0.90
CA ARG A 3 4.56 24.64 -0.69
C ARG A 3 4.45 23.83 -1.99
N SER A 4 5.45 22.95 -2.27
CA SER A 4 5.38 22.04 -3.42
C SER A 4 4.21 21.03 -3.26
N GLU A 5 3.73 20.50 -4.37
CA GLU A 5 2.65 19.49 -4.36
C GLU A 5 3.09 18.22 -3.59
N ARG A 6 4.37 17.85 -3.68
CA ARG A 6 4.95 16.78 -2.85
C ARG A 6 4.85 17.07 -1.35
N THR A 7 5.12 18.32 -0.94
CA THR A 7 5.00 18.71 0.48
C THR A 7 3.55 18.65 0.94
N LYS A 8 2.58 19.07 0.11
CA LYS A 8 1.15 18.97 0.39
C LYS A 8 0.70 17.50 0.49
N MET A 9 1.12 16.66 -0.45
CA MET A 9 0.86 15.22 -0.44
C MET A 9 1.33 14.58 0.87
N ALA A 10 2.59 14.85 1.26
CA ALA A 10 3.16 14.33 2.50
C ALA A 10 2.45 14.83 3.77
N ALA A 11 1.84 16.02 3.71
CA ALA A 11 1.08 16.62 4.81
C ALA A 11 -0.39 16.16 4.86
N GLY A 12 -0.85 15.31 3.92
CA GLY A 12 -2.26 14.90 3.82
C GLY A 12 -3.19 16.04 3.42
N GLU A 13 -2.70 17.01 2.68
CA GLU A 13 -3.48 18.13 2.14
C GLU A 13 -3.90 17.84 0.70
N TRP A 14 -4.86 18.61 0.18
CA TRP A 14 -5.19 18.55 -1.23
C TRP A 14 -4.00 19.01 -2.08
N TYR A 15 -3.59 18.17 -3.03
CA TYR A 15 -2.50 18.42 -3.98
C TYR A 15 -2.94 18.04 -5.39
N THR A 16 -2.23 18.52 -6.41
CA THR A 16 -2.46 18.02 -7.77
C THR A 16 -1.49 16.89 -8.10
N CYS A 17 -2.03 15.75 -8.49
CA CYS A 17 -1.23 14.59 -8.92
C CYS A 17 -0.58 14.79 -10.30
N LEU A 18 -0.93 15.87 -11.02
CA LEU A 18 -0.38 16.20 -12.34
C LEU A 18 0.95 16.96 -12.25
N ASP A 19 1.49 17.14 -11.05
CA ASP A 19 2.75 17.85 -10.80
C ASP A 19 3.94 17.10 -11.42
N PRO A 20 4.85 17.82 -12.13
CA PRO A 20 6.01 17.21 -12.79
C PRO A 20 7.00 16.53 -11.83
N GLU A 21 7.21 17.06 -10.59
CA GLU A 21 8.06 16.40 -9.58
C GLU A 21 7.47 15.06 -9.18
N LEU A 22 6.16 15.01 -8.93
CA LEU A 22 5.47 13.78 -8.59
C LEU A 22 5.50 12.76 -9.75
N GLU A 23 5.37 13.23 -11.00
CA GLU A 23 5.48 12.34 -12.15
C GLU A 23 6.89 11.76 -12.30
N ALA A 24 7.94 12.56 -12.11
CA ALA A 24 9.32 12.06 -12.14
C ALA A 24 9.56 10.96 -11.08
N LEU A 25 9.01 11.10 -9.88
CA LEU A 25 9.10 10.09 -8.83
C LEU A 25 8.34 8.80 -9.21
N ARG A 26 7.17 8.92 -9.86
CA ARG A 26 6.44 7.74 -10.38
C ARG A 26 7.18 7.02 -11.51
N VAL A 27 7.94 7.74 -12.34
CA VAL A 27 8.80 7.10 -13.36
C VAL A 27 9.85 6.21 -12.69
N VAL A 28 10.55 6.72 -11.68
CA VAL A 28 11.52 5.92 -10.90
C VAL A 28 10.86 4.67 -10.30
N ALA A 29 9.67 4.81 -9.75
CA ALA A 29 8.95 3.66 -9.19
C ALA A 29 8.57 2.63 -10.27
N ARG A 30 8.09 3.09 -11.44
CA ARG A 30 7.76 2.20 -12.56
C ARG A 30 8.98 1.41 -13.06
N ASP A 31 10.15 2.04 -13.12
CA ASP A 31 11.38 1.36 -13.53
C ASP A 31 11.79 0.28 -12.52
N ALA A 32 11.75 0.59 -11.22
CA ALA A 32 12.05 -0.36 -10.16
C ALA A 32 11.05 -1.54 -10.10
N VAL A 33 9.77 -1.25 -10.30
CA VAL A 33 8.71 -2.26 -10.39
C VAL A 33 8.89 -3.13 -11.64
N PHE A 34 9.24 -2.53 -12.77
CA PHE A 34 9.52 -3.27 -14.01
C PHE A 34 10.68 -4.25 -13.82
N GLU A 35 11.79 -3.80 -13.22
CA GLU A 35 12.93 -4.68 -12.90
C GLU A 35 12.46 -5.85 -12.03
N HIS A 36 11.80 -5.57 -10.89
CA HIS A 36 11.33 -6.60 -9.96
C HIS A 36 10.45 -7.66 -10.66
N ASN A 37 9.54 -7.21 -11.51
CA ASN A 37 8.57 -8.09 -12.17
C ASN A 37 9.17 -8.89 -13.34
N SER A 38 10.27 -8.40 -13.93
CA SER A 38 10.90 -8.98 -15.13
C SER A 38 12.10 -9.88 -14.82
N LEU A 39 12.75 -9.72 -13.66
CA LEU A 39 13.89 -10.54 -13.28
C LEU A 39 13.49 -12.01 -13.10
N PRO A 40 14.30 -12.96 -13.60
CA PRO A 40 14.15 -14.36 -13.26
C PRO A 40 14.14 -14.56 -11.72
N PRO A 41 13.31 -15.46 -11.16
CA PRO A 41 13.14 -15.60 -9.71
C PRO A 41 14.45 -15.75 -8.91
N ARG A 42 15.41 -16.50 -9.45
CA ARG A 42 16.72 -16.68 -8.80
C ARG A 42 17.60 -15.41 -8.78
N GLN A 43 17.39 -14.48 -9.72
CA GLN A 43 18.11 -13.20 -9.79
C GLN A 43 17.37 -12.11 -9.00
N ARG A 44 16.06 -12.16 -8.98
CA ARG A 44 15.22 -11.24 -8.20
C ARG A 44 15.44 -11.41 -6.69
N GLY A 45 15.58 -12.67 -6.23
CA GLY A 45 15.55 -12.98 -4.81
C GLY A 45 14.20 -12.70 -4.16
N ASP A 46 14.20 -12.33 -2.90
CA ASP A 46 12.99 -12.01 -2.16
C ASP A 46 12.35 -10.68 -2.59
N ILE A 47 13.17 -9.70 -3.00
CA ILE A 47 12.75 -8.40 -3.55
C ILE A 47 13.80 -7.96 -4.57
N GLY A 48 13.39 -7.55 -5.77
CA GLY A 48 14.30 -7.03 -6.80
C GLY A 48 15.14 -5.86 -6.28
N PRO A 49 16.44 -5.79 -6.65
CA PRO A 49 17.38 -4.83 -6.07
C PRO A 49 16.93 -3.36 -6.16
N ALA A 50 16.43 -2.91 -7.32
CA ALA A 50 15.98 -1.54 -7.50
C ALA A 50 14.74 -1.26 -6.63
N LEU A 51 13.77 -2.18 -6.59
CA LEU A 51 12.59 -2.05 -5.74
C LEU A 51 12.98 -2.01 -4.26
N LYS A 52 13.87 -2.89 -3.81
CA LYS A 52 14.35 -2.92 -2.41
C LYS A 52 15.00 -1.60 -2.00
N SER A 53 15.77 -0.98 -2.91
CA SER A 53 16.43 0.31 -2.67
C SER A 53 15.45 1.48 -2.67
N LEU A 54 14.32 1.35 -3.37
CA LEU A 54 13.29 2.38 -3.48
C LEU A 54 12.37 2.41 -2.26
N LEU A 55 12.09 1.24 -1.63
CA LEU A 55 11.20 1.14 -0.48
C LEU A 55 11.73 1.95 0.71
N GLY A 56 10.82 2.57 1.48
CA GLY A 56 11.16 3.39 2.64
C GLY A 56 11.93 2.63 3.72
N ALA A 57 11.54 1.38 4.00
CA ALA A 57 12.31 0.44 4.81
C ALA A 57 11.87 -1.00 4.51
N VAL A 58 12.80 -1.95 4.68
CA VAL A 58 12.55 -3.38 4.47
C VAL A 58 13.17 -4.16 5.61
N GLY A 59 12.33 -4.84 6.40
CA GLY A 59 12.73 -5.71 7.50
C GLY A 59 13.42 -6.98 7.04
N GLU A 60 14.08 -7.66 7.97
CA GLU A 60 14.76 -8.93 7.71
C GLU A 60 13.76 -10.01 7.28
N GLY A 61 14.08 -10.77 6.23
CA GLY A 61 13.22 -11.84 5.71
C GLY A 61 11.92 -11.37 5.05
N ALA A 62 11.74 -10.07 4.83
CA ALA A 62 10.58 -9.57 4.08
C ALA A 62 10.66 -9.99 2.61
N ARG A 63 9.52 -10.38 2.04
CA ARG A 63 9.42 -10.88 0.67
C ARG A 63 8.26 -10.26 -0.08
N ILE A 64 8.47 -9.96 -1.37
CA ILE A 64 7.43 -9.53 -2.32
C ILE A 64 7.47 -10.46 -3.53
N GLU A 65 6.36 -11.14 -3.80
CA GLU A 65 6.20 -11.94 -5.02
C GLU A 65 5.85 -11.07 -6.22
N ALA A 66 6.33 -11.46 -7.40
CA ALA A 66 5.94 -10.82 -8.65
C ALA A 66 4.65 -11.44 -9.22
N PRO A 67 3.81 -10.63 -9.94
CA PRO A 67 3.98 -9.20 -10.12
C PRO A 67 3.60 -8.39 -8.89
N PHE A 68 4.25 -7.24 -8.71
CA PHE A 68 3.94 -6.25 -7.68
C PHE A 68 3.78 -4.88 -8.35
N HIS A 69 3.00 -3.98 -7.73
CA HIS A 69 2.88 -2.60 -8.18
C HIS A 69 2.83 -1.63 -7.00
N CYS A 70 3.52 -0.49 -7.13
CA CYS A 70 3.40 0.64 -6.22
C CYS A 70 3.38 1.98 -6.98
N ALA A 71 2.91 3.04 -6.33
CA ALA A 71 2.90 4.38 -6.92
C ALA A 71 4.26 5.07 -6.83
N TYR A 72 4.87 5.04 -5.66
CA TYR A 72 6.15 5.72 -5.37
C TYR A 72 7.19 4.79 -4.73
N GLY A 73 6.79 3.80 -3.96
CA GLY A 73 7.65 2.88 -3.22
C GLY A 73 8.24 3.46 -1.93
N PHE A 74 8.75 4.67 -1.93
CA PHE A 74 9.43 5.27 -0.77
C PHE A 74 8.53 5.50 0.46
N ASN A 75 7.22 5.45 0.30
CA ASN A 75 6.26 5.52 1.41
C ASN A 75 5.92 4.16 2.02
N ILE A 76 6.45 3.05 1.47
CA ILE A 76 6.17 1.70 1.95
C ILE A 76 7.25 1.27 2.93
N VAL A 77 6.82 0.86 4.12
CA VAL A 77 7.68 0.32 5.19
C VAL A 77 7.21 -1.09 5.53
N LEU A 78 8.09 -2.06 5.38
CA LEU A 78 7.83 -3.47 5.67
C LEU A 78 8.61 -3.89 6.91
N GLY A 79 7.93 -4.46 7.90
CA GLY A 79 8.54 -5.10 9.07
C GLY A 79 9.20 -6.43 8.74
N ASP A 80 9.86 -7.03 9.72
CA ASP A 80 10.54 -8.33 9.57
C ASP A 80 9.55 -9.43 9.20
N GLY A 81 9.92 -10.31 8.28
CA GLY A 81 9.13 -11.46 7.87
C GLY A 81 7.80 -11.13 7.18
N VAL A 82 7.58 -9.90 6.77
CA VAL A 82 6.40 -9.52 5.98
C VAL A 82 6.39 -10.26 4.64
N PHE A 83 5.25 -10.81 4.28
CA PHE A 83 5.07 -11.46 2.99
C PHE A 83 3.95 -10.83 2.17
N LEU A 84 4.28 -10.32 0.99
CA LEU A 84 3.33 -9.86 -0.02
C LEU A 84 3.27 -10.92 -1.13
N ASN A 85 2.11 -11.54 -1.32
CA ASN A 85 1.88 -12.50 -2.39
C ASN A 85 1.72 -11.78 -3.75
N ALA A 86 1.76 -12.55 -4.83
CA ALA A 86 1.70 -12.05 -6.19
C ALA A 86 0.44 -11.22 -6.48
N GLY A 87 0.60 -10.18 -7.30
CA GLY A 87 -0.48 -9.29 -7.71
C GLY A 87 -0.82 -8.18 -6.73
N CYS A 88 -0.09 -8.06 -5.61
CA CYS A 88 -0.34 -6.97 -4.68
C CYS A 88 -0.09 -5.60 -5.33
N THR A 89 -0.98 -4.64 -5.04
CA THR A 89 -0.89 -3.25 -5.50
C THR A 89 -0.97 -2.31 -4.30
N ILE A 90 0.00 -1.42 -4.15
CA ILE A 90 0.02 -0.41 -3.09
C ILE A 90 0.15 0.98 -3.72
N LEU A 91 -0.93 1.77 -3.70
CA LEU A 91 -0.90 3.16 -4.15
C LEU A 91 -0.46 4.05 -2.98
N ASP A 92 0.84 4.05 -2.73
CA ASP A 92 1.51 4.66 -1.59
C ASP A 92 1.70 6.19 -1.74
N THR A 93 0.63 6.91 -2.00
CA THR A 93 0.65 8.38 -2.00
C THR A 93 0.81 8.97 -0.59
N ALA A 94 0.55 8.18 0.44
CA ALA A 94 0.85 8.42 1.86
C ALA A 94 1.58 7.21 2.46
N PRO A 95 2.14 7.32 3.67
CA PRO A 95 2.82 6.20 4.32
C PRO A 95 1.94 4.95 4.42
N VAL A 96 2.51 3.80 4.04
CA VAL A 96 1.95 2.47 4.25
C VAL A 96 2.94 1.69 5.11
N ARG A 97 2.55 1.36 6.34
CA ARG A 97 3.37 0.58 7.27
C ARG A 97 2.74 -0.79 7.45
N ILE A 98 3.53 -1.83 7.28
CA ILE A 98 3.09 -3.22 7.45
C ILE A 98 3.96 -3.84 8.53
N GLY A 99 3.34 -4.21 9.65
CA GLY A 99 3.98 -4.76 10.82
C GLY A 99 4.58 -6.14 10.60
N LYS A 100 5.48 -6.53 11.48
CA LYS A 100 6.27 -7.76 11.36
C LYS A 100 5.38 -9.00 11.29
N GLY A 101 5.81 -10.00 10.51
CA GLY A 101 5.12 -11.28 10.37
C GLY A 101 3.75 -11.20 9.68
N THR A 102 3.36 -10.05 9.17
CA THR A 102 2.09 -9.86 8.49
C THR A 102 2.12 -10.45 7.08
N LEU A 103 1.02 -11.12 6.72
CA LEU A 103 0.86 -11.83 5.46
C LEU A 103 -0.23 -11.19 4.60
N LEU A 104 0.12 -10.76 3.39
CA LEU A 104 -0.83 -10.32 2.38
C LEU A 104 -1.02 -11.42 1.34
N GLY A 105 -2.26 -11.86 1.14
CA GLY A 105 -2.65 -12.81 0.10
C GLY A 105 -2.52 -12.23 -1.31
N PRO A 106 -2.72 -13.05 -2.36
CA PRO A 106 -2.60 -12.58 -3.73
C PRO A 106 -3.61 -11.49 -4.06
N ASN A 107 -3.21 -10.55 -4.90
CA ASN A 107 -4.04 -9.44 -5.38
C ASN A 107 -4.61 -8.53 -4.27
N VAL A 108 -3.97 -8.44 -3.11
CA VAL A 108 -4.35 -7.45 -2.09
C VAL A 108 -4.04 -6.05 -2.61
N GLN A 109 -4.96 -5.12 -2.35
CA GLN A 109 -4.88 -3.74 -2.82
C GLN A 109 -4.95 -2.76 -1.66
N ILE A 110 -4.03 -1.80 -1.59
CA ILE A 110 -3.98 -0.73 -0.59
C ILE A 110 -4.01 0.60 -1.33
N TYR A 111 -5.00 1.45 -1.03
CA TYR A 111 -5.22 2.70 -1.72
C TYR A 111 -5.16 3.87 -0.76
N CYS A 112 -4.01 4.57 -0.70
CA CYS A 112 -3.87 5.78 0.11
C CYS A 112 -4.50 7.02 -0.55
N ALA A 113 -4.62 7.02 -1.90
CA ALA A 113 -5.15 8.14 -2.66
C ALA A 113 -6.69 8.16 -2.67
N GLU A 114 -7.25 9.36 -2.54
CA GLU A 114 -8.68 9.63 -2.74
C GLU A 114 -8.81 10.85 -3.66
N HIS A 115 -9.52 10.69 -4.77
CA HIS A 115 -9.80 11.80 -5.69
C HIS A 115 -10.88 12.74 -5.16
N HIS A 116 -10.86 13.98 -5.63
CA HIS A 116 -11.87 14.97 -5.29
C HIS A 116 -13.27 14.50 -5.74
N LYS A 117 -14.29 14.71 -4.89
CA LYS A 117 -15.66 14.23 -5.16
C LYS A 117 -16.32 14.97 -6.33
N GLU A 118 -16.00 16.24 -6.50
CA GLU A 118 -16.49 17.04 -7.64
C GLU A 118 -15.69 16.75 -8.91
N ALA A 119 -16.37 16.69 -10.04
CA ALA A 119 -15.76 16.40 -11.33
C ALA A 119 -14.66 17.42 -11.73
N ALA A 120 -14.90 18.71 -11.47
CA ALA A 120 -13.91 19.74 -11.75
C ALA A 120 -12.61 19.54 -10.96
N GLY A 121 -12.69 19.14 -9.70
CA GLY A 121 -11.53 18.82 -8.88
C GLY A 121 -10.74 17.61 -9.44
N ARG A 122 -11.43 16.56 -9.88
CA ARG A 122 -10.78 15.41 -10.54
C ARG A 122 -10.09 15.80 -11.86
N GLN A 123 -10.73 16.66 -12.65
CA GLN A 123 -10.14 17.17 -13.90
C GLN A 123 -8.88 18.01 -13.63
N ALA A 124 -8.84 18.73 -12.50
CA ALA A 124 -7.65 19.46 -12.04
C ALA A 124 -6.59 18.53 -11.41
N GLY A 125 -6.81 17.22 -11.37
CA GLY A 125 -5.90 16.25 -10.77
C GLY A 125 -5.84 16.32 -9.25
N LEU A 126 -6.87 16.88 -8.57
CA LEU A 126 -6.85 17.01 -7.12
C LEU A 126 -7.06 15.65 -6.44
N GLU A 127 -6.11 15.33 -5.57
CA GLU A 127 -6.10 14.16 -4.69
C GLU A 127 -5.80 14.56 -3.24
N ILE A 128 -6.21 13.71 -2.32
CA ILE A 128 -5.76 13.74 -0.94
C ILE A 128 -5.21 12.37 -0.58
N ALA A 129 -4.11 12.33 0.17
CA ALA A 129 -3.44 11.10 0.56
C ALA A 129 -3.66 10.83 2.06
N LYS A 130 -4.02 9.57 2.40
CA LYS A 130 -4.27 9.13 3.76
C LYS A 130 -3.43 7.89 4.05
N PRO A 131 -2.69 7.83 5.17
CA PRO A 131 -1.83 6.70 5.50
C PRO A 131 -2.64 5.42 5.77
N VAL A 132 -1.98 4.27 5.65
CA VAL A 132 -2.51 2.97 6.05
C VAL A 132 -1.51 2.31 6.98
N GLU A 133 -2.00 1.83 8.13
CA GLU A 133 -1.21 1.13 9.13
C GLU A 133 -1.75 -0.29 9.30
N ILE A 134 -0.91 -1.30 9.12
CA ILE A 134 -1.24 -2.70 9.38
C ILE A 134 -0.30 -3.19 10.46
N GLY A 135 -0.85 -3.65 11.57
CA GLY A 135 -0.12 -4.14 12.74
C GLY A 135 0.65 -5.43 12.49
N ASP A 136 1.24 -5.95 13.56
CA ASP A 136 2.03 -7.19 13.55
C ASP A 136 1.14 -8.43 13.39
N ASN A 137 1.66 -9.44 12.69
CA ASN A 137 1.02 -10.76 12.55
C ASN A 137 -0.43 -10.71 12.02
N ALA A 138 -0.79 -9.69 11.27
CA ALA A 138 -2.09 -9.61 10.60
C ALA A 138 -2.12 -10.55 9.38
N TRP A 139 -3.31 -11.03 9.03
CA TRP A 139 -3.53 -11.79 7.80
C TRP A 139 -4.56 -11.10 6.92
N ILE A 140 -4.11 -10.62 5.78
CA ILE A 140 -4.95 -9.98 4.78
C ILE A 140 -5.23 -10.98 3.67
N GLY A 141 -6.46 -11.44 3.59
CA GLY A 141 -6.91 -12.43 2.60
C GLY A 141 -6.82 -11.90 1.17
N GLY A 142 -6.63 -12.82 0.21
CA GLY A 142 -6.45 -12.46 -1.20
C GLY A 142 -7.57 -11.59 -1.75
N SER A 143 -7.21 -10.66 -2.63
CA SER A 143 -8.13 -9.68 -3.26
C SER A 143 -8.86 -8.76 -2.28
N ALA A 144 -8.44 -8.68 -1.02
CA ALA A 144 -8.96 -7.67 -0.10
C ALA A 144 -8.49 -6.27 -0.54
N ILE A 145 -9.33 -5.26 -0.30
CA ILE A 145 -9.06 -3.86 -0.60
C ILE A 145 -9.05 -3.08 0.71
N ILE A 146 -7.99 -2.30 0.96
CA ILE A 146 -7.86 -1.45 2.13
C ILE A 146 -7.84 0.00 1.65
N LEU A 147 -8.77 0.81 2.14
CA LEU A 147 -8.87 2.22 1.79
C LEU A 147 -7.94 3.09 2.64
N GLY A 148 -7.66 4.29 2.16
CA GLY A 148 -6.79 5.25 2.83
C GLY A 148 -7.34 5.72 4.19
N GLY A 149 -6.43 5.91 5.15
CA GLY A 149 -6.74 6.33 6.51
C GLY A 149 -7.13 5.20 7.46
N ILE A 150 -6.93 3.94 7.06
CA ILE A 150 -7.34 2.76 7.83
C ILE A 150 -6.18 2.22 8.65
N SER A 151 -6.49 1.84 9.90
CA SER A 151 -5.61 1.08 10.79
C SER A 151 -6.15 -0.34 10.99
N ILE A 152 -5.31 -1.34 10.76
CA ILE A 152 -5.61 -2.75 11.02
C ILE A 152 -4.71 -3.20 12.18
N GLY A 153 -5.32 -3.61 13.29
CA GLY A 153 -4.60 -3.97 14.51
C GLY A 153 -3.86 -5.30 14.43
N ASP A 154 -2.97 -5.53 15.40
CA ASP A 154 -2.16 -6.74 15.51
C ASP A 154 -3.02 -8.00 15.52
N GLY A 155 -2.58 -9.04 14.82
CA GLY A 155 -3.26 -10.32 14.75
C GLY A 155 -4.66 -10.28 14.13
N ALA A 156 -5.06 -9.16 13.50
CA ALA A 156 -6.34 -9.07 12.81
C ALA A 156 -6.36 -9.92 11.54
N ILE A 157 -7.55 -10.37 11.15
CA ILE A 157 -7.77 -11.14 9.94
C ILE A 157 -8.77 -10.40 9.05
N VAL A 158 -8.38 -10.11 7.83
CA VAL A 158 -9.25 -9.58 6.78
C VAL A 158 -9.55 -10.71 5.80
N GLY A 159 -10.81 -11.10 5.68
CA GLY A 159 -11.22 -12.17 4.77
C GLY A 159 -10.99 -11.83 3.30
N ALA A 160 -10.81 -12.86 2.47
CA ALA A 160 -10.58 -12.67 1.04
C ALA A 160 -11.74 -11.90 0.39
N GLY A 161 -11.41 -10.96 -0.52
CA GLY A 161 -12.37 -10.11 -1.23
C GLY A 161 -13.05 -9.05 -0.36
N ALA A 162 -12.66 -8.88 0.90
CA ALA A 162 -13.24 -7.87 1.77
C ALA A 162 -12.80 -6.44 1.36
N VAL A 163 -13.69 -5.46 1.54
CA VAL A 163 -13.36 -4.03 1.36
C VAL A 163 -13.37 -3.34 2.71
N VAL A 164 -12.18 -3.02 3.22
CA VAL A 164 -11.98 -2.42 4.54
C VAL A 164 -12.14 -0.90 4.42
N THR A 165 -13.22 -0.39 5.02
CA THR A 165 -13.61 1.03 4.99
C THR A 165 -13.57 1.69 6.36
N ARG A 166 -13.18 0.95 7.41
CA ARG A 166 -13.06 1.40 8.81
C ARG A 166 -11.95 0.63 9.49
N ASP A 167 -11.41 1.19 10.57
CA ASP A 167 -10.38 0.54 11.38
C ASP A 167 -10.82 -0.84 11.87
N VAL A 168 -9.87 -1.77 11.92
CA VAL A 168 -10.05 -3.14 12.38
C VAL A 168 -9.30 -3.29 13.71
N PRO A 169 -10.00 -3.55 14.83
CA PRO A 169 -9.33 -3.77 16.12
C PRO A 169 -8.40 -4.99 16.11
N PRO A 170 -7.38 -5.01 17.00
CA PRO A 170 -6.51 -6.18 17.15
C PRO A 170 -7.29 -7.48 17.36
N ASN A 171 -6.74 -8.59 16.84
CA ASN A 171 -7.32 -9.94 16.98
C ASN A 171 -8.77 -10.07 16.49
N THR A 172 -9.22 -9.17 15.64
CA THR A 172 -10.58 -9.17 15.07
C THR A 172 -10.56 -9.77 13.66
N THR A 173 -11.59 -10.54 13.33
CA THR A 173 -11.82 -11.01 11.95
C THR A 173 -12.90 -10.18 11.30
N VAL A 174 -12.63 -9.64 10.10
CA VAL A 174 -13.59 -8.90 9.28
C VAL A 174 -13.73 -9.52 7.90
N VAL A 175 -14.94 -9.50 7.34
CA VAL A 175 -15.25 -10.07 6.01
C VAL A 175 -16.28 -9.20 5.29
N GLY A 176 -16.34 -9.30 3.96
CA GLY A 176 -17.41 -8.73 3.14
C GLY A 176 -17.11 -7.33 2.58
N ASN A 177 -18.08 -6.77 1.89
CA ASN A 177 -18.03 -5.43 1.28
C ASN A 177 -19.30 -4.65 1.63
N PRO A 178 -19.25 -3.61 2.51
CA PRO A 178 -18.08 -3.25 3.31
C PRO A 178 -17.74 -4.32 4.36
N ALA A 179 -16.46 -4.40 4.75
CA ALA A 179 -15.98 -5.37 5.74
C ALA A 179 -16.65 -5.16 7.11
N GLN A 180 -17.16 -6.23 7.69
CA GLN A 180 -17.82 -6.26 9.00
C GLN A 180 -17.18 -7.33 9.88
N SER A 181 -17.14 -7.07 11.20
CA SER A 181 -16.65 -8.04 12.16
C SER A 181 -17.54 -9.29 12.18
N VAL A 182 -16.90 -10.45 12.15
CA VAL A 182 -17.58 -11.72 12.38
C VAL A 182 -17.23 -12.24 13.77
N ARG A 183 -18.22 -12.75 14.51
CA ARG A 183 -17.97 -13.43 15.77
C ARG A 183 -17.21 -14.72 15.47
N ARG A 184 -16.11 -14.96 16.18
CA ARG A 184 -15.54 -16.31 16.22
C ARG A 184 -16.58 -17.19 16.93
N GLY A 185 -17.13 -18.18 16.21
CA GLY A 185 -17.95 -19.22 16.81
C GLY A 185 -17.15 -20.08 17.76
#